data_eb707e7ad6cb73fce2d9cc89d50abd85
#
_entry.id   eb707e7ad6cb73fce2d9cc89d50abd85
#
_cell.length_a   1.000
_cell.length_b   1.000
_cell.length_c   1.000
_cell.angle_alpha   90.00
_cell.angle_beta   90.00
_cell.angle_gamma   90.00
#
_symmetry.space_group_name_H-M   'P 1'
#
loop_
_entity.id
_entity.type
_entity.pdbx_description
1 polymer ?
#
loop_
_entity_poly.entity_id
_entity_poly.type
_entity_poly.pdbx_seq_one_letter_code
_entity_poly.pdbx_strand_id
1 'polypeptide(L)'
;MKKLKVMTVFGTRPEAIKMAPLALELKKYDNIESIVCVTAQHRQMLDQVLEIFGITPDYDLDIMKTRQSLIGITTRVLEGLDEVIKKEQPDIVLVHGDTSTSFVAALAAFYNQVKVGHVEAGLRTYDKYSPFPEEMNRQLTGRIADLNFSPTEQNRKNLLKENVSDDIIYITGNTVIDALKTTVRDDYKFKDECLNNLDFDNKSVIIVTAHRRENLGKPLENICNALKQIVTEYEDVELVYPVHLNPAVRETAFGILGDMDRVHLIAVSYTHLTLPTT
;
A
#
# COMPACT_ATOMS: atom_id res chain seq x y z
N MET A 1 15.87 2.98 -31.54
CA MET A 1 15.08 1.74 -31.21
C MET A 1 13.73 2.19 -30.67
N LYS A 2 12.65 1.43 -30.92
CA LYS A 2 11.34 1.70 -30.29
C LYS A 2 11.51 1.51 -28.77
N LYS A 3 11.06 2.46 -27.97
CA LYS A 3 11.05 2.32 -26.51
C LYS A 3 10.03 1.26 -26.10
N LEU A 4 10.32 0.52 -25.04
CA LEU A 4 9.34 -0.35 -24.37
C LEU A 4 8.35 0.52 -23.60
N LYS A 5 7.07 0.46 -23.95
CA LYS A 5 6.02 1.25 -23.29
C LYS A 5 5.43 0.48 -22.13
N VAL A 6 5.67 0.95 -20.91
CA VAL A 6 5.25 0.33 -19.66
C VAL A 6 4.22 1.21 -18.97
N MET A 7 3.01 0.71 -18.77
CA MET A 7 1.94 1.40 -18.06
C MET A 7 1.81 0.83 -16.65
N THR A 8 1.95 1.66 -15.62
CA THR A 8 1.65 1.30 -14.23
C THR A 8 0.25 1.74 -13.87
N VAL A 9 -0.57 0.83 -13.32
CA VAL A 9 -1.96 1.13 -12.92
C VAL A 9 -2.15 0.87 -11.44
N PHE A 10 -2.69 1.87 -10.72
CA PHE A 10 -3.03 1.76 -9.30
C PHE A 10 -4.13 2.77 -8.92
N GLY A 11 -4.84 2.54 -7.82
CA GLY A 11 -5.99 3.37 -7.47
C GLY A 11 -6.19 3.64 -6.00
N THR A 12 -5.44 2.96 -5.13
CA THR A 12 -5.53 3.11 -3.68
C THR A 12 -4.21 3.59 -3.10
N ARG A 13 -4.25 4.11 -1.87
CA ARG A 13 -3.04 4.54 -1.16
C ARG A 13 -2.00 3.43 -0.99
N PRO A 14 -2.37 2.21 -0.53
CA PRO A 14 -1.40 1.12 -0.38
C PRO A 14 -0.71 0.73 -1.69
N GLU A 15 -1.46 0.67 -2.79
CA GLU A 15 -0.89 0.42 -4.11
C GLU A 15 0.07 1.55 -4.52
N ALA A 16 -0.35 2.81 -4.36
CA ALA A 16 0.47 3.96 -4.73
C ALA A 16 1.81 3.99 -4.00
N ILE A 17 1.83 3.72 -2.68
CA ILE A 17 3.06 3.65 -1.89
C ILE A 17 4.03 2.62 -2.48
N LYS A 18 3.54 1.45 -2.87
CA LYS A 18 4.35 0.34 -3.37
C LYS A 18 4.70 0.46 -4.85
N MET A 19 3.86 1.14 -5.65
CA MET A 19 4.09 1.34 -7.08
C MET A 19 4.90 2.62 -7.40
N ALA A 20 4.90 3.60 -6.50
CA ALA A 20 5.65 4.84 -6.71
C ALA A 20 7.16 4.62 -6.93
N PRO A 21 7.88 3.84 -6.12
CA PRO A 21 9.30 3.55 -6.36
C PRO A 21 9.53 2.91 -7.73
N LEU A 22 8.68 1.97 -8.13
CA LEU A 22 8.77 1.30 -9.41
C LEU A 22 8.51 2.28 -10.58
N ALA A 23 7.48 3.11 -10.50
CA ALA A 23 7.18 4.11 -11.52
C ALA A 23 8.31 5.14 -11.68
N LEU A 24 8.93 5.55 -10.57
CA LEU A 24 10.08 6.45 -10.58
C LEU A 24 11.33 5.77 -11.15
N GLU A 25 11.55 4.50 -10.83
CA GLU A 25 12.69 3.75 -11.36
C GLU A 25 12.57 3.57 -12.87
N LEU A 26 11.39 3.18 -13.38
CA LEU A 26 11.15 3.03 -14.83
C LEU A 26 11.48 4.31 -15.62
N LYS A 27 11.24 5.49 -15.07
CA LYS A 27 11.54 6.78 -15.71
C LYS A 27 13.04 7.05 -15.90
N LYS A 28 13.93 6.32 -15.19
CA LYS A 28 15.39 6.50 -15.31
C LYS A 28 15.99 5.82 -16.54
N TYR A 29 15.23 4.97 -17.22
CA TYR A 29 15.72 4.21 -18.37
C TYR A 29 15.30 4.82 -19.69
N ASP A 30 16.25 5.25 -20.50
CA ASP A 30 15.99 5.91 -21.80
C ASP A 30 15.27 5.03 -22.82
N ASN A 31 15.37 3.71 -22.68
CA ASN A 31 14.71 2.73 -23.54
C ASN A 31 13.30 2.35 -23.06
N ILE A 32 12.82 2.95 -21.97
CA ILE A 32 11.48 2.76 -21.45
C ILE A 32 10.68 4.06 -21.58
N GLU A 33 9.44 3.93 -22.00
CA GLU A 33 8.41 4.97 -21.92
C GLU A 33 7.46 4.56 -20.78
N SER A 34 7.59 5.24 -19.64
CA SER A 34 6.81 4.96 -18.44
C SER A 34 5.55 5.82 -18.41
N ILE A 35 4.38 5.19 -18.36
CA ILE A 35 3.07 5.82 -18.24
C ILE A 35 2.49 5.48 -16.87
N VAL A 36 2.02 6.47 -16.13
CA VAL A 36 1.33 6.31 -14.85
C VAL A 36 -0.16 6.58 -15.04
N CYS A 37 -0.99 5.58 -14.85
CA CYS A 37 -2.44 5.68 -14.88
C CYS A 37 -3.01 5.42 -13.49
N VAL A 38 -3.74 6.38 -12.93
CA VAL A 38 -4.41 6.20 -11.65
C VAL A 38 -5.92 6.08 -11.84
N THR A 39 -6.55 5.18 -11.08
CA THR A 39 -8.02 5.05 -11.10
C THR A 39 -8.68 5.97 -10.07
N ALA A 40 -7.91 6.43 -9.07
CA ALA A 40 -8.40 7.27 -7.97
C ALA A 40 -9.63 6.66 -7.26
N GLN A 41 -9.59 5.35 -6.99
CA GLN A 41 -10.61 4.66 -6.20
C GLN A 41 -10.78 5.29 -4.80
N HIS A 42 -9.69 5.86 -4.22
CA HIS A 42 -9.66 6.62 -2.96
C HIS A 42 -8.92 7.93 -3.19
N ARG A 43 -9.61 8.97 -3.66
CA ARG A 43 -9.06 10.22 -4.15
C ARG A 43 -8.04 10.88 -3.22
N GLN A 44 -8.48 11.39 -2.07
CA GLN A 44 -7.64 12.20 -1.18
C GLN A 44 -6.39 11.50 -0.68
N MET A 45 -6.51 10.20 -0.34
CA MET A 45 -5.39 9.43 0.18
C MET A 45 -4.37 9.07 -0.91
N LEU A 46 -4.81 8.93 -2.15
CA LEU A 46 -3.95 8.70 -3.29
C LEU A 46 -3.13 9.95 -3.62
N ASP A 47 -3.80 11.11 -3.70
CA ASP A 47 -3.17 12.39 -4.04
C ASP A 47 -2.01 12.74 -3.09
N GLN A 48 -2.18 12.48 -1.78
CA GLN A 48 -1.13 12.67 -0.79
C GLN A 48 0.13 11.84 -1.09
N VAL A 49 -0.04 10.59 -1.52
CA VAL A 49 1.10 9.72 -1.88
C VAL A 49 1.77 10.23 -3.16
N LEU A 50 0.98 10.58 -4.16
CA LEU A 50 1.51 11.14 -5.40
C LEU A 50 2.35 12.40 -5.15
N GLU A 51 1.88 13.29 -4.27
CA GLU A 51 2.60 14.49 -3.84
C GLU A 51 3.93 14.16 -3.14
N ILE A 52 3.90 13.21 -2.17
CA ILE A 52 5.10 12.79 -1.42
C ILE A 52 6.20 12.25 -2.34
N PHE A 53 5.81 11.46 -3.34
CA PHE A 53 6.75 10.87 -4.31
C PHE A 53 7.03 11.78 -5.52
N GLY A 54 6.39 12.94 -5.62
CA GLY A 54 6.54 13.86 -6.76
C GLY A 54 6.06 13.25 -8.07
N ILE A 55 5.01 12.42 -8.03
CA ILE A 55 4.45 11.76 -9.21
C ILE A 55 3.23 12.55 -9.70
N THR A 56 3.28 12.99 -10.96
CA THR A 56 2.11 13.46 -11.70
C THR A 56 1.65 12.32 -12.60
N PRO A 57 0.43 11.80 -12.44
CA PRO A 57 -0.08 10.75 -13.31
C PRO A 57 -0.33 11.29 -14.73
N ASP A 58 -0.06 10.46 -15.73
CA ASP A 58 -0.36 10.77 -17.14
C ASP A 58 -1.86 10.63 -17.43
N TYR A 59 -2.52 9.71 -16.71
CA TYR A 59 -3.96 9.47 -16.76
C TYR A 59 -4.56 9.35 -15.38
N ASP A 60 -5.69 10.02 -15.19
CA ASP A 60 -6.49 9.98 -13.98
C ASP A 60 -7.95 9.69 -14.34
N LEU A 61 -8.43 8.51 -13.98
CA LEU A 61 -9.78 8.07 -14.33
C LEU A 61 -10.85 8.62 -13.38
N ASP A 62 -10.45 9.12 -12.21
CA ASP A 62 -11.32 9.73 -11.19
C ASP A 62 -12.62 8.95 -10.94
N ILE A 63 -12.50 7.63 -10.71
CA ILE A 63 -13.66 6.74 -10.59
C ILE A 63 -14.40 6.84 -9.26
N MET A 64 -13.85 7.57 -8.28
CA MET A 64 -14.41 7.64 -6.93
C MET A 64 -15.83 8.20 -6.93
N LYS A 65 -16.76 7.47 -6.30
CA LYS A 65 -18.14 7.93 -6.04
C LYS A 65 -18.55 7.62 -4.62
N THR A 66 -19.45 8.42 -4.06
CA THR A 66 -20.02 8.15 -2.74
C THR A 66 -20.79 6.82 -2.76
N ARG A 67 -20.56 5.97 -1.75
CA ARG A 67 -21.22 4.66 -1.60
C ARG A 67 -21.09 3.74 -2.82
N GLN A 68 -19.90 3.67 -3.40
CA GLN A 68 -19.67 2.83 -4.57
C GLN A 68 -19.72 1.32 -4.23
N SER A 69 -20.36 0.54 -5.12
CA SER A 69 -20.34 -0.91 -5.07
C SER A 69 -19.13 -1.49 -5.78
N LEU A 70 -18.74 -2.74 -5.47
CA LEU A 70 -17.68 -3.44 -6.20
C LEU A 70 -17.96 -3.51 -7.71
N ILE A 71 -19.21 -3.80 -8.09
CA ILE A 71 -19.64 -3.83 -9.51
C ILE A 71 -19.41 -2.46 -10.15
N GLY A 72 -19.82 -1.39 -9.49
CA GLY A 72 -19.65 -0.04 -10.02
C GLY A 72 -18.17 0.38 -10.15
N ILE A 73 -17.29 -0.05 -9.25
CA ILE A 73 -15.84 0.13 -9.38
C ILE A 73 -15.35 -0.64 -10.60
N THR A 74 -15.64 -1.93 -10.67
CA THR A 74 -15.22 -2.83 -11.77
C THR A 74 -15.60 -2.27 -13.14
N THR A 75 -16.86 -1.86 -13.33
CA THR A 75 -17.34 -1.33 -14.62
C THR A 75 -16.59 -0.07 -15.02
N ARG A 76 -16.49 0.92 -14.11
CA ARG A 76 -15.81 2.20 -14.44
C ARG A 76 -14.31 2.04 -14.70
N VAL A 77 -13.63 1.18 -13.92
CA VAL A 77 -12.21 0.90 -14.17
C VAL A 77 -12.03 0.20 -15.51
N LEU A 78 -12.87 -0.80 -15.81
CA LEU A 78 -12.76 -1.55 -17.06
C LEU A 78 -12.97 -0.64 -18.29
N GLU A 79 -14.03 0.15 -18.29
CA GLU A 79 -14.35 1.09 -19.39
C GLU A 79 -13.24 2.15 -19.54
N GLY A 80 -12.84 2.81 -18.45
CA GLY A 80 -11.82 3.87 -18.51
C GLY A 80 -10.45 3.35 -18.93
N LEU A 81 -10.06 2.15 -18.46
CA LEU A 81 -8.78 1.57 -18.88
C LEU A 81 -8.80 1.04 -20.31
N ASP A 82 -9.92 0.53 -20.79
CA ASP A 82 -10.05 0.12 -22.20
C ASP A 82 -9.76 1.28 -23.15
N GLU A 83 -10.27 2.47 -22.86
CA GLU A 83 -10.01 3.68 -23.65
C GLU A 83 -8.52 4.09 -23.60
N VAL A 84 -7.92 4.10 -22.40
CA VAL A 84 -6.51 4.49 -22.22
C VAL A 84 -5.58 3.48 -22.89
N ILE A 85 -5.82 2.17 -22.72
CA ILE A 85 -4.99 1.12 -23.32
C ILE A 85 -5.07 1.16 -24.85
N LYS A 86 -6.25 1.35 -25.42
CA LYS A 86 -6.42 1.50 -26.89
C LYS A 86 -5.68 2.72 -27.45
N LYS A 87 -5.68 3.82 -26.72
CA LYS A 87 -4.98 5.03 -27.09
C LYS A 87 -3.47 4.89 -27.01
N GLU A 88 -2.97 4.37 -25.88
CA GLU A 88 -1.54 4.32 -25.58
C GLU A 88 -0.84 3.10 -26.18
N GLN A 89 -1.55 1.99 -26.36
CA GLN A 89 -1.01 0.72 -26.85
C GLN A 89 0.29 0.31 -26.11
N PRO A 90 0.25 0.17 -24.76
CA PRO A 90 1.43 -0.21 -24.00
C PRO A 90 1.88 -1.62 -24.37
N ASP A 91 3.18 -1.88 -24.28
CA ASP A 91 3.72 -3.23 -24.46
C ASP A 91 3.43 -4.12 -23.24
N ILE A 92 3.30 -3.51 -22.04
CA ILE A 92 2.94 -4.20 -20.79
C ILE A 92 2.22 -3.26 -19.82
N VAL A 93 1.24 -3.80 -19.09
CA VAL A 93 0.56 -3.16 -17.96
C VAL A 93 1.03 -3.80 -16.66
N LEU A 94 1.51 -2.99 -15.72
CA LEU A 94 1.89 -3.43 -14.37
C LEU A 94 0.78 -3.10 -13.38
N VAL A 95 0.34 -4.11 -12.63
CA VAL A 95 -0.67 -4.01 -11.58
C VAL A 95 -0.10 -4.51 -10.25
N HIS A 96 -0.66 -4.08 -9.12
CA HIS A 96 -0.11 -4.40 -7.81
C HIS A 96 -1.12 -5.08 -6.90
N GLY A 97 -0.72 -6.21 -6.30
CA GLY A 97 -1.45 -6.85 -5.20
C GLY A 97 -2.81 -7.41 -5.62
N ASP A 98 -3.87 -6.94 -4.94
CA ASP A 98 -5.14 -7.66 -4.91
C ASP A 98 -6.39 -6.76 -4.88
N THR A 99 -6.24 -5.48 -5.15
CA THR A 99 -7.40 -4.58 -5.20
C THR A 99 -8.29 -4.87 -6.41
N SER A 100 -9.53 -4.38 -6.36
CA SER A 100 -10.41 -4.43 -7.54
C SER A 100 -9.80 -3.68 -8.73
N THR A 101 -9.07 -2.58 -8.48
CA THR A 101 -8.32 -1.87 -9.52
C THR A 101 -7.31 -2.79 -10.20
N SER A 102 -6.49 -3.52 -9.44
CA SER A 102 -5.44 -4.40 -9.96
C SER A 102 -6.00 -5.51 -10.84
N PHE A 103 -7.03 -6.21 -10.33
CA PHE A 103 -7.68 -7.27 -11.10
C PHE A 103 -8.34 -6.74 -12.38
N VAL A 104 -9.09 -5.65 -12.28
CA VAL A 104 -9.81 -5.11 -13.45
C VAL A 104 -8.84 -4.51 -14.48
N ALA A 105 -7.73 -3.92 -14.02
CA ALA A 105 -6.68 -3.44 -14.93
C ALA A 105 -5.99 -4.60 -15.68
N ALA A 106 -5.72 -5.70 -15.00
CA ALA A 106 -5.21 -6.92 -15.64
C ALA A 106 -6.22 -7.47 -16.67
N LEU A 107 -7.50 -7.48 -16.35
CA LEU A 107 -8.56 -7.92 -17.25
C LEU A 107 -8.69 -7.00 -18.49
N ALA A 108 -8.64 -5.68 -18.30
CA ALA A 108 -8.65 -4.71 -19.40
C ALA A 108 -7.46 -4.89 -20.35
N ALA A 109 -6.26 -5.08 -19.79
CA ALA A 109 -5.05 -5.36 -20.54
C ALA A 109 -5.18 -6.66 -21.36
N PHE A 110 -5.67 -7.74 -20.71
CA PHE A 110 -5.90 -9.02 -21.36
C PHE A 110 -6.89 -8.92 -22.55
N TYR A 111 -7.99 -8.20 -22.37
CA TYR A 111 -8.97 -8.01 -23.45
C TYR A 111 -8.40 -7.22 -24.65
N ASN A 112 -7.42 -6.34 -24.39
CA ASN A 112 -6.70 -5.60 -25.43
C ASN A 112 -5.42 -6.33 -25.92
N GLN A 113 -5.20 -7.59 -25.51
CA GLN A 113 -4.03 -8.39 -25.87
C GLN A 113 -2.69 -7.76 -25.47
N VAL A 114 -2.69 -6.98 -24.38
CA VAL A 114 -1.51 -6.37 -23.78
C VAL A 114 -1.01 -7.26 -22.65
N LYS A 115 0.31 -7.44 -22.55
CA LYS A 115 0.94 -8.22 -21.49
C LYS A 115 0.67 -7.62 -20.11
N VAL A 116 0.61 -8.49 -19.09
CA VAL A 116 0.37 -8.11 -17.70
C VAL A 116 1.52 -8.54 -16.81
N GLY A 117 2.05 -7.62 -16.02
CA GLY A 117 2.97 -7.90 -14.93
C GLY A 117 2.28 -7.69 -13.58
N HIS A 118 2.30 -8.71 -12.74
CA HIS A 118 1.68 -8.68 -11.40
C HIS A 118 2.76 -8.46 -10.33
N VAL A 119 2.78 -7.27 -9.75
CA VAL A 119 3.67 -6.89 -8.64
C VAL A 119 3.02 -7.30 -7.32
N GLU A 120 3.82 -7.86 -6.40
CA GLU A 120 3.38 -8.48 -5.14
C GLU A 120 2.53 -9.75 -5.38
N ALA A 121 2.94 -10.54 -6.37
CA ALA A 121 2.25 -11.76 -6.78
C ALA A 121 2.46 -12.92 -5.79
N GLY A 122 1.46 -13.79 -5.67
CA GLY A 122 1.59 -15.06 -4.95
C GLY A 122 1.22 -15.03 -3.47
N LEU A 123 0.69 -13.94 -2.92
CA LEU A 123 0.04 -13.93 -1.62
C LEU A 123 -1.22 -14.79 -1.65
N ARG A 124 -1.43 -15.67 -0.67
CA ARG A 124 -2.61 -16.57 -0.60
C ARG A 124 -3.04 -16.83 0.83
N THR A 125 -4.35 -16.81 1.01
CA THR A 125 -5.02 -17.37 2.20
C THR A 125 -5.71 -18.68 1.86
N TYR A 126 -6.03 -18.91 0.58
CA TYR A 126 -6.84 -20.03 0.06
C TYR A 126 -8.29 -20.05 0.57
N ASP A 127 -8.72 -19.00 1.26
CA ASP A 127 -10.13 -18.77 1.58
C ASP A 127 -10.68 -17.61 0.73
N LYS A 128 -11.48 -17.94 -0.28
CA LYS A 128 -12.02 -16.97 -1.26
C LYS A 128 -12.84 -15.82 -0.66
N TYR A 129 -13.22 -15.93 0.62
CA TYR A 129 -13.96 -14.91 1.35
C TYR A 129 -13.13 -14.22 2.44
N SER A 130 -11.85 -14.55 2.58
CA SER A 130 -10.99 -13.98 3.63
C SER A 130 -9.53 -13.76 3.14
N PRO A 131 -9.15 -12.51 2.84
CA PRO A 131 -9.96 -11.30 2.76
C PRO A 131 -10.87 -11.29 1.52
N PHE A 132 -11.98 -10.56 1.61
CA PHE A 132 -12.91 -10.41 0.51
C PHE A 132 -12.97 -8.95 0.03
N PRO A 133 -12.85 -8.68 -1.27
CA PRO A 133 -12.73 -9.61 -2.43
C PRO A 133 -11.26 -9.95 -2.79
N GLU A 134 -10.29 -9.57 -1.97
CA GLU A 134 -8.86 -9.52 -2.31
C GLU A 134 -8.29 -10.89 -2.68
N GLU A 135 -8.68 -11.97 -1.97
CA GLU A 135 -8.15 -13.30 -2.28
C GLU A 135 -8.50 -13.74 -3.71
N MET A 136 -9.72 -13.49 -4.15
CA MET A 136 -10.13 -13.83 -5.52
C MET A 136 -9.48 -12.89 -6.55
N ASN A 137 -9.37 -11.61 -6.25
CA ASN A 137 -8.71 -10.65 -7.13
C ASN A 137 -7.27 -11.09 -7.43
N ARG A 138 -6.48 -11.47 -6.40
CA ARG A 138 -5.08 -11.88 -6.59
C ARG A 138 -4.93 -13.21 -7.33
N GLN A 139 -5.84 -14.16 -7.10
CA GLN A 139 -5.84 -15.42 -7.84
C GLN A 139 -6.15 -15.21 -9.32
N LEU A 140 -7.18 -14.41 -9.64
CA LEU A 140 -7.58 -14.12 -11.01
C LEU A 140 -6.51 -13.29 -11.73
N THR A 141 -5.91 -12.29 -11.06
CA THR A 141 -4.79 -11.51 -11.60
C THR A 141 -3.61 -12.41 -11.93
N GLY A 142 -3.23 -13.33 -11.04
CA GLY A 142 -2.14 -14.27 -11.26
C GLY A 142 -2.36 -15.22 -12.43
N ARG A 143 -3.63 -15.53 -12.77
CA ARG A 143 -3.97 -16.35 -13.96
C ARG A 143 -3.84 -15.57 -15.27
N ILE A 144 -4.03 -14.26 -15.24
CA ILE A 144 -3.92 -13.38 -16.41
C ILE A 144 -2.46 -12.98 -16.64
N ALA A 145 -1.66 -12.88 -15.57
CA ALA A 145 -0.33 -12.31 -15.63
C ALA A 145 0.66 -13.11 -16.47
N ASP A 146 1.38 -12.41 -17.36
CA ASP A 146 2.52 -12.95 -18.14
C ASP A 146 3.82 -12.94 -17.35
N LEU A 147 3.95 -12.03 -16.36
CA LEU A 147 5.08 -11.93 -15.44
C LEU A 147 4.56 -11.77 -14.01
N ASN A 148 5.15 -12.51 -13.08
CA ASN A 148 4.80 -12.46 -11.65
C ASN A 148 6.03 -12.05 -10.83
N PHE A 149 5.94 -10.91 -10.15
CA PHE A 149 6.98 -10.38 -9.26
C PHE A 149 6.61 -10.70 -7.81
N SER A 150 7.19 -11.77 -7.29
CA SER A 150 6.86 -12.30 -5.95
C SER A 150 7.73 -11.70 -4.86
N PRO A 151 7.16 -11.31 -3.71
CA PRO A 151 7.96 -10.77 -2.60
C PRO A 151 8.91 -11.79 -1.99
N THR A 152 8.52 -13.05 -1.89
CA THR A 152 9.28 -14.09 -1.20
C THR A 152 9.22 -15.44 -1.92
N GLU A 153 10.10 -16.36 -1.51
CA GLU A 153 10.08 -17.76 -1.97
C GLU A 153 8.75 -18.46 -1.62
N GLN A 154 8.09 -18.09 -0.51
CA GLN A 154 6.79 -18.67 -0.19
C GLN A 154 5.72 -18.24 -1.21
N ASN A 155 5.75 -16.97 -1.66
CA ASN A 155 4.84 -16.47 -2.69
C ASN A 155 5.05 -17.20 -4.04
N ARG A 156 6.32 -17.41 -4.43
CA ARG A 156 6.68 -18.22 -5.60
C ARG A 156 6.12 -19.63 -5.49
N LYS A 157 6.29 -20.31 -4.35
CA LYS A 157 5.75 -21.67 -4.11
C LYS A 157 4.23 -21.71 -4.23
N ASN A 158 3.52 -20.67 -3.80
CA ASN A 158 2.07 -20.60 -3.96
C ASN A 158 1.66 -20.55 -5.44
N LEU A 159 2.36 -19.76 -6.26
CA LEU A 159 2.10 -19.68 -7.70
C LEU A 159 2.41 -21.02 -8.41
N LEU A 160 3.51 -21.67 -8.06
CA LEU A 160 3.86 -23.00 -8.60
C LEU A 160 2.80 -24.05 -8.29
N LYS A 161 2.21 -24.04 -7.09
CA LYS A 161 1.09 -24.94 -6.73
C LYS A 161 -0.15 -24.72 -7.61
N GLU A 162 -0.31 -23.53 -8.16
CA GLU A 162 -1.39 -23.18 -9.07
C GLU A 162 -1.03 -23.38 -10.54
N ASN A 163 0.06 -24.10 -10.82
CA ASN A 163 0.58 -24.40 -12.16
C ASN A 163 0.96 -23.12 -12.95
N VAL A 164 1.41 -22.07 -12.29
CA VAL A 164 2.10 -20.95 -12.94
C VAL A 164 3.51 -21.42 -13.29
N SER A 165 3.95 -21.18 -14.53
CA SER A 165 5.29 -21.59 -14.98
C SER A 165 6.38 -20.82 -14.24
N ASP A 166 7.47 -21.53 -13.88
CA ASP A 166 8.55 -20.95 -13.08
C ASP A 166 9.34 -19.86 -13.81
N ASP A 167 9.42 -19.96 -15.14
CA ASP A 167 10.12 -19.01 -16.00
C ASP A 167 9.49 -17.60 -16.06
N ILE A 168 8.24 -17.45 -15.59
CA ILE A 168 7.54 -16.16 -15.49
C ILE A 168 7.41 -15.66 -14.04
N ILE A 169 8.08 -16.31 -13.06
CA ILE A 169 8.05 -15.92 -11.65
C ILE A 169 9.41 -15.37 -11.22
N TYR A 170 9.45 -14.14 -10.74
CA TYR A 170 10.66 -13.46 -10.29
C TYR A 170 10.52 -13.08 -8.83
N ILE A 171 11.48 -13.45 -7.98
CA ILE A 171 11.51 -13.01 -6.58
C ILE A 171 12.20 -11.66 -6.53
N THR A 172 11.45 -10.61 -6.21
CA THR A 172 11.90 -9.22 -6.26
C THR A 172 11.92 -8.52 -4.90
N GLY A 173 11.44 -9.16 -3.85
CA GLY A 173 11.19 -8.49 -2.57
C GLY A 173 9.89 -7.68 -2.59
N ASN A 174 9.69 -6.87 -1.56
CA ASN A 174 8.52 -6.01 -1.42
C ASN A 174 8.90 -4.55 -1.62
N THR A 175 8.32 -3.90 -2.60
CA THR A 175 8.58 -2.50 -2.97
C THR A 175 8.23 -1.48 -1.87
N VAL A 176 7.55 -1.91 -0.80
CA VAL A 176 7.35 -1.07 0.40
C VAL A 176 8.68 -0.68 1.05
N ILE A 177 9.69 -1.54 0.96
CA ILE A 177 11.03 -1.25 1.51
C ILE A 177 11.70 -0.14 0.70
N ASP A 178 11.52 -0.13 -0.62
CA ASP A 178 12.03 0.93 -1.49
C ASP A 178 11.30 2.25 -1.25
N ALA A 179 9.99 2.20 -1.01
CA ALA A 179 9.19 3.34 -0.60
C ALA A 179 9.69 3.94 0.72
N LEU A 180 9.95 3.09 1.71
CA LEU A 180 10.51 3.52 3.00
C LEU A 180 11.87 4.21 2.82
N LYS A 181 12.80 3.61 2.06
CA LYS A 181 14.11 4.19 1.78
C LYS A 181 14.03 5.54 1.07
N THR A 182 13.01 5.72 0.22
CA THR A 182 12.79 6.99 -0.50
C THR A 182 12.24 8.09 0.41
N THR A 183 11.49 7.72 1.45
CA THR A 183 10.81 8.68 2.34
C THR A 183 11.61 9.01 3.60
N VAL A 184 12.53 8.14 4.04
CA VAL A 184 13.41 8.40 5.18
C VAL A 184 14.42 9.49 4.82
N ARG A 185 14.55 10.47 5.69
CA ARG A 185 15.51 11.59 5.58
C ARG A 185 16.12 11.87 6.94
N ASP A 186 17.43 12.02 7.00
CA ASP A 186 18.15 12.29 8.24
C ASP A 186 17.86 13.70 8.78
N ASP A 187 17.50 14.65 7.90
CA ASP A 187 17.19 16.05 8.23
C ASP A 187 15.69 16.33 8.37
N TYR A 188 14.87 15.29 8.51
CA TYR A 188 13.42 15.45 8.56
C TYR A 188 12.98 16.18 9.83
N LYS A 189 12.17 17.22 9.65
CA LYS A 189 11.50 17.94 10.74
C LYS A 189 10.04 17.55 10.80
N PHE A 190 9.61 17.06 11.95
CA PHE A 190 8.21 16.70 12.17
C PHE A 190 7.35 17.97 12.23
N LYS A 191 6.12 17.86 11.74
CA LYS A 191 5.11 18.93 11.88
C LYS A 191 4.65 19.08 13.33
N ASP A 192 4.70 18.01 14.10
CA ASP A 192 4.37 17.98 15.51
C ASP A 192 5.63 18.30 16.32
N GLU A 193 5.59 19.41 17.08
CA GLU A 193 6.74 19.86 17.89
C GLU A 193 7.11 18.84 18.97
N CYS A 194 6.15 18.08 19.49
CA CYS A 194 6.42 17.02 20.45
C CYS A 194 7.44 16.02 19.91
N LEU A 195 7.33 15.63 18.63
CA LEU A 195 8.25 14.68 18.00
C LEU A 195 9.64 15.28 17.72
N ASN A 196 9.74 16.60 17.49
CA ASN A 196 11.03 17.26 17.29
C ASN A 196 11.84 17.39 18.60
N ASN A 197 11.16 17.28 19.75
CA ASN A 197 11.76 17.40 21.07
C ASN A 197 12.15 16.04 21.69
N LEU A 198 11.87 14.93 20.98
CA LEU A 198 12.28 13.59 21.43
C LEU A 198 13.80 13.43 21.35
N ASP A 199 14.38 12.83 22.38
CA ASP A 199 15.81 12.50 22.42
C ASP A 199 16.05 11.13 21.74
N PHE A 200 16.18 11.13 20.42
CA PHE A 200 16.43 9.93 19.63
C PHE A 200 17.83 9.33 19.84
N ASP A 201 18.78 10.12 20.41
CA ASP A 201 20.16 9.68 20.60
C ASP A 201 20.35 8.88 21.89
N ASN A 202 19.61 9.24 22.97
CA ASN A 202 19.78 8.64 24.30
C ASN A 202 18.57 7.85 24.77
N LYS A 203 17.42 7.91 24.06
CA LYS A 203 16.20 7.21 24.42
C LYS A 203 15.78 6.18 23.36
N SER A 204 15.23 5.09 23.84
CA SER A 204 14.60 4.08 22.99
C SER A 204 13.17 4.52 22.65
N VAL A 205 12.96 5.05 21.44
CA VAL A 205 11.64 5.51 21.01
C VAL A 205 10.86 4.35 20.37
N ILE A 206 9.74 3.98 20.99
CA ILE A 206 8.83 2.94 20.49
C ILE A 206 7.65 3.61 19.78
N ILE A 207 7.47 3.30 18.50
CA ILE A 207 6.27 3.71 17.76
C ILE A 207 5.20 2.63 17.84
N VAL A 208 3.96 3.03 18.11
CA VAL A 208 2.81 2.14 18.26
C VAL A 208 1.75 2.43 17.21
N THR A 209 1.20 1.38 16.59
CA THR A 209 -0.03 1.45 15.81
C THR A 209 -0.99 0.35 16.25
N ALA A 210 -2.17 0.72 16.77
CA ALA A 210 -3.20 -0.24 17.21
C ALA A 210 -4.58 0.35 16.94
N HIS A 211 -5.25 -0.10 15.89
CA HIS A 211 -6.56 0.42 15.49
C HIS A 211 -7.45 -0.59 14.73
N ARG A 212 -7.05 -1.86 14.62
CA ARG A 212 -7.86 -2.87 13.94
C ARG A 212 -9.16 -3.13 14.68
N ARG A 213 -10.26 -3.33 13.94
CA ARG A 213 -11.61 -3.51 14.52
C ARG A 213 -11.70 -4.72 15.44
N GLU A 214 -11.00 -5.81 15.10
CA GLU A 214 -10.93 -7.02 15.92
C GLU A 214 -10.23 -6.82 17.27
N ASN A 215 -9.44 -5.76 17.39
CA ASN A 215 -8.71 -5.44 18.63
C ASN A 215 -9.41 -4.41 19.51
N LEU A 216 -10.60 -3.94 19.15
CA LEU A 216 -11.34 -2.98 19.99
C LEU A 216 -11.82 -3.61 21.29
N GLY A 217 -12.02 -2.78 22.33
CA GLY A 217 -12.42 -3.22 23.67
C GLY A 217 -11.28 -3.87 24.46
N LYS A 218 -11.51 -5.03 25.07
CA LYS A 218 -10.56 -5.70 25.99
C LYS A 218 -9.17 -5.97 25.39
N PRO A 219 -9.03 -6.40 24.13
CA PRO A 219 -7.71 -6.55 23.52
C PRO A 219 -6.92 -5.24 23.47
N LEU A 220 -7.56 -4.11 23.11
CA LEU A 220 -6.90 -2.81 23.07
C LEU A 220 -6.50 -2.32 24.46
N GLU A 221 -7.35 -2.53 25.48
CA GLU A 221 -7.00 -2.27 26.88
C GLU A 221 -5.75 -3.05 27.29
N ASN A 222 -5.67 -4.33 26.93
CA ASN A 222 -4.52 -5.17 27.26
C ASN A 222 -3.24 -4.66 26.58
N ILE A 223 -3.33 -4.23 25.30
CA ILE A 223 -2.21 -3.58 24.59
C ILE A 223 -1.78 -2.31 25.33
N CYS A 224 -2.70 -1.41 25.64
CA CYS A 224 -2.37 -0.16 26.34
C CYS A 224 -1.78 -0.41 27.74
N ASN A 225 -2.27 -1.40 28.48
CA ASN A 225 -1.70 -1.77 29.77
C ASN A 225 -0.28 -2.35 29.65
N ALA A 226 0.00 -3.17 28.63
CA ALA A 226 1.34 -3.67 28.37
C ALA A 226 2.31 -2.53 28.02
N LEU A 227 1.87 -1.57 27.21
CA LEU A 227 2.64 -0.38 26.86
C LEU A 227 2.92 0.49 28.10
N LYS A 228 1.91 0.68 28.96
CA LYS A 228 2.06 1.36 30.25
C LYS A 228 3.11 0.69 31.11
N GLN A 229 3.08 -0.64 31.21
CA GLN A 229 4.07 -1.41 31.98
C GLN A 229 5.47 -1.21 31.42
N ILE A 230 5.67 -1.31 30.10
CA ILE A 230 6.97 -1.10 29.46
C ILE A 230 7.55 0.27 29.82
N VAL A 231 6.77 1.34 29.63
CA VAL A 231 7.24 2.71 29.93
C VAL A 231 7.51 2.91 31.42
N THR A 232 6.80 2.17 32.30
CA THR A 232 7.01 2.24 33.75
C THR A 232 8.29 1.52 34.16
N GLU A 233 8.57 0.35 33.58
CA GLU A 233 9.73 -0.50 33.91
C GLU A 233 11.04 0.01 33.32
N TYR A 234 11.00 0.67 32.16
CA TYR A 234 12.19 1.15 31.46
C TYR A 234 12.21 2.68 31.38
N GLU A 235 13.13 3.29 32.12
CA GLU A 235 13.24 4.76 32.23
C GLU A 235 13.77 5.43 30.96
N ASP A 236 14.48 4.69 30.11
CA ASP A 236 15.03 5.14 28.85
C ASP A 236 14.05 4.99 27.66
N VAL A 237 12.83 4.43 27.90
CA VAL A 237 11.84 4.25 26.86
C VAL A 237 10.90 5.44 26.77
N GLU A 238 10.73 5.95 25.54
CA GLU A 238 9.66 6.86 25.16
C GLU A 238 8.72 6.20 24.15
N LEU A 239 7.43 6.51 24.22
CA LEU A 239 6.41 5.88 23.39
C LEU A 239 5.68 6.93 22.58
N VAL A 240 5.65 6.75 21.26
CA VAL A 240 4.88 7.57 20.33
C VAL A 240 3.71 6.74 19.79
N TYR A 241 2.49 7.17 20.07
CA TYR A 241 1.29 6.48 19.61
C TYR A 241 0.41 7.45 18.80
N PRO A 242 0.48 7.40 17.45
CA PRO A 242 -0.49 8.07 16.58
C PRO A 242 -1.88 7.43 16.76
N VAL A 243 -2.73 8.08 17.55
CA VAL A 243 -4.04 7.54 17.95
C VAL A 243 -5.06 7.75 16.84
N HIS A 244 -5.68 6.66 16.38
CA HIS A 244 -6.72 6.67 15.37
C HIS A 244 -7.94 7.48 15.84
N LEU A 245 -8.60 8.21 14.91
CA LEU A 245 -9.73 9.10 15.23
C LEU A 245 -11.00 8.39 15.72
N ASN A 246 -11.08 7.07 15.63
CA ASN A 246 -12.20 6.29 16.16
C ASN A 246 -12.35 6.54 17.68
N PRO A 247 -13.52 6.99 18.16
CA PRO A 247 -13.75 7.28 19.58
C PRO A 247 -13.36 6.12 20.50
N ALA A 248 -13.70 4.89 20.16
CA ALA A 248 -13.38 3.71 20.97
C ALA A 248 -11.86 3.49 21.15
N VAL A 249 -11.04 3.86 20.15
CA VAL A 249 -9.57 3.80 20.26
C VAL A 249 -9.09 4.94 21.15
N ARG A 250 -9.60 6.16 20.92
CA ARG A 250 -9.20 7.35 21.69
C ARG A 250 -9.51 7.22 23.16
N GLU A 251 -10.73 6.86 23.52
CA GLU A 251 -11.17 6.70 24.91
C GLU A 251 -10.26 5.70 25.66
N THR A 252 -9.97 4.55 25.03
CA THR A 252 -9.11 3.53 25.65
C THR A 252 -7.66 4.01 25.78
N ALA A 253 -7.07 4.56 24.70
CA ALA A 253 -5.68 4.99 24.70
C ALA A 253 -5.43 6.17 25.66
N PHE A 254 -6.25 7.21 25.59
CA PHE A 254 -6.12 8.37 26.48
C PHE A 254 -6.47 8.03 27.94
N GLY A 255 -7.44 7.15 28.19
CA GLY A 255 -7.81 6.73 29.55
C GLY A 255 -6.73 5.91 30.28
N ILE A 256 -5.89 5.17 29.55
CA ILE A 256 -4.86 4.33 30.16
C ILE A 256 -3.47 4.98 30.12
N LEU A 257 -3.15 5.72 29.04
CA LEU A 257 -1.82 6.21 28.73
C LEU A 257 -1.69 7.74 28.81
N GLY A 258 -2.83 8.48 28.90
CA GLY A 258 -2.84 9.94 28.74
C GLY A 258 -2.09 10.74 29.80
N ASP A 259 -1.93 10.19 31.02
CA ASP A 259 -1.27 10.87 32.13
C ASP A 259 0.23 10.48 32.30
N MET A 260 0.83 9.87 31.28
CA MET A 260 2.21 9.40 31.35
C MET A 260 3.14 10.35 30.60
N ASP A 261 4.10 10.96 31.28
CA ASP A 261 5.03 11.98 30.73
C ASP A 261 5.82 11.49 29.51
N ARG A 262 6.18 10.18 29.48
CA ARG A 262 6.97 9.56 28.40
C ARG A 262 6.11 8.85 27.34
N VAL A 263 4.81 9.17 27.28
CA VAL A 263 3.88 8.65 26.27
C VAL A 263 3.29 9.82 25.48
N HIS A 264 3.62 9.86 24.20
CA HIS A 264 3.21 10.91 23.29
C HIS A 264 2.02 10.41 22.44
N LEU A 265 0.81 10.74 22.89
CA LEU A 265 -0.44 10.46 22.16
C LEU A 265 -0.67 11.58 21.14
N ILE A 266 -0.31 11.35 19.90
CA ILE A 266 -0.47 12.33 18.83
C ILE A 266 -1.70 12.00 17.97
N ALA A 267 -2.28 13.01 17.32
CA ALA A 267 -3.31 12.76 16.34
C ALA A 267 -2.71 12.01 15.14
N VAL A 268 -3.40 10.98 14.65
CA VAL A 268 -3.00 10.36 13.38
C VAL A 268 -3.02 11.43 12.31
N SER A 269 -1.84 11.88 11.94
CA SER A 269 -1.65 12.60 10.69
C SER A 269 -1.62 11.52 9.59
N TYR A 270 -2.62 11.52 8.72
CA TYR A 270 -2.71 10.56 7.61
C TYR A 270 -1.54 10.64 6.62
N THR A 271 -0.59 11.53 6.87
CA THR A 271 0.47 11.90 5.95
C THR A 271 1.79 11.14 6.12
N HIS A 272 2.11 10.49 7.26
CA HIS A 272 3.52 10.09 7.45
C HIS A 272 3.82 8.74 8.13
N LEU A 273 2.87 8.00 8.70
CA LEU A 273 3.24 6.87 9.56
C LEU A 273 2.47 5.55 9.37
N THR A 274 1.60 5.44 8.41
CA THR A 274 0.96 4.16 8.15
C THR A 274 1.45 3.57 6.83
N LEU A 275 2.64 2.96 6.87
CA LEU A 275 2.90 1.87 5.95
C LEU A 275 1.82 0.80 6.20
N PRO A 276 1.19 0.24 5.17
CA PRO A 276 0.25 -0.84 5.36
C PRO A 276 1.00 -2.01 5.99
N THR A 277 0.74 -2.27 7.26
CA THR A 277 1.08 -3.56 7.85
C THR A 277 0.00 -4.52 7.36
N THR A 278 0.35 -5.36 6.42
CA THR A 278 -0.42 -6.56 6.05
C THR A 278 -0.34 -7.57 7.16
#